data_84efa0f9d94f2db6cae0ef94f05286ce
#
_entry.id   84efa0f9d94f2db6cae0ef94f05286ce
#
_cell.length_a   1.000
_cell.length_b   1.000
_cell.length_c   1.000
_cell.angle_alpha   90.00
_cell.angle_beta   90.00
_cell.angle_gamma   90.00
#
_symmetry.space_group_name_H-M   'P 1'
#
loop_
_entity.id
_entity.type
_entity.pdbx_description
1 polymer ?
#
loop_
_entity_poly.entity_id
_entity_poly.type
_entity_poly.pdbx_seq_one_letter_code
_entity_poly.pdbx_strand_id
1 'polypeptide(L)'
;MTLKTGASTQKSLWEIALEEKQINTKNITKGNDDNETTESHVLFCGSKDSGKTTIIQKFIEKDDSVKPTVALDYCIFRRARQNSTTSNRDIVHVWELAGGSSTVKMIDIIIKPDNILMLTLVMVLDLSNPAEIWQVQHVLISQIKQRIKNVITELAKVNSNIEKLLTQKAFERIGFQNKDNKLVSPLLVPLVIVGSKYEQFQLMTSEKRQMVCKALRFIAYTNGACIQFFSTKTEGLNGKLKSFLNQLISNGLQSISKTPSFDINKPLYVPFGCDSLEQIGAPPVSPEQLARSTQSSPVDLWKDTYKAFFPTENEDKLKILNPAIDKNFSDITIDKLRLLKDQELDRYRKSGERKDKEAQLNARVGKK
;
A
#
# COMPACT_ATOMS: atom_id res chain seq x y z
N MET A 1 -41.75 50.96 19.67
CA MET A 1 -41.14 50.45 18.44
C MET A 1 -39.70 50.07 18.76
N THR A 2 -39.44 48.81 19.07
CA THR A 2 -38.10 48.31 19.41
C THR A 2 -37.59 47.53 18.23
N LEU A 3 -36.56 48.07 17.56
CA LEU A 3 -35.82 47.42 16.46
C LEU A 3 -34.99 46.26 17.03
N LYS A 4 -35.36 45.04 16.68
CA LYS A 4 -34.50 43.86 16.87
C LYS A 4 -33.41 43.85 15.79
N THR A 5 -32.19 44.20 16.16
CA THR A 5 -31.00 43.98 15.37
C THR A 5 -30.65 42.48 15.40
N GLY A 6 -30.95 41.77 14.31
CA GLY A 6 -30.48 40.39 14.10
C GLY A 6 -28.99 40.42 13.87
N ALA A 7 -28.21 39.95 14.85
CA ALA A 7 -26.79 39.64 14.67
C ALA A 7 -26.68 38.41 13.75
N SER A 8 -26.33 38.62 12.48
CA SER A 8 -25.87 37.53 11.62
C SER A 8 -24.52 37.04 12.17
N THR A 9 -24.49 35.91 12.85
CA THR A 9 -23.26 35.23 13.22
C THR A 9 -22.51 34.86 11.92
N GLN A 10 -21.51 35.66 11.56
CA GLN A 10 -20.58 35.30 10.49
C GLN A 10 -19.87 34.02 10.91
N LYS A 11 -20.11 32.94 10.14
CA LYS A 11 -19.41 31.67 10.34
C LYS A 11 -17.91 31.88 10.13
N SER A 12 -17.10 31.25 10.96
CA SER A 12 -15.65 31.29 10.78
C SER A 12 -15.24 30.58 9.46
N LEU A 13 -14.12 30.97 8.86
CA LEU A 13 -13.59 30.31 7.65
C LEU A 13 -13.43 28.80 7.84
N TRP A 14 -13.12 28.35 9.05
CA TRP A 14 -13.02 26.95 9.41
C TRP A 14 -14.37 26.21 9.43
N GLU A 15 -15.42 26.86 9.90
CA GLU A 15 -16.78 26.30 9.86
C GLU A 15 -17.29 26.19 8.44
N ILE A 16 -17.03 27.17 7.58
CA ILE A 16 -17.36 27.15 6.15
C ILE A 16 -16.61 25.99 5.46
N ALA A 17 -15.30 25.85 5.72
CA ALA A 17 -14.50 24.78 5.15
C ALA A 17 -14.95 23.38 5.61
N LEU A 18 -15.37 23.23 6.87
CA LEU A 18 -15.92 21.99 7.39
C LEU A 18 -17.28 21.66 6.78
N GLU A 19 -18.16 22.64 6.60
CA GLU A 19 -19.45 22.46 5.93
C GLU A 19 -19.27 22.07 4.45
N GLU A 20 -18.38 22.74 3.71
CA GLU A 20 -18.03 22.37 2.33
C GLU A 20 -17.49 20.95 2.25
N LYS A 21 -16.60 20.56 3.17
CA LYS A 21 -16.09 19.20 3.24
C LYS A 21 -17.19 18.16 3.50
N GLN A 22 -18.17 18.47 4.38
CA GLN A 22 -19.30 17.59 4.66
C GLN A 22 -20.27 17.49 3.46
N ILE A 23 -20.47 18.58 2.71
CA ILE A 23 -21.30 18.61 1.50
C ILE A 23 -20.64 17.76 0.41
N ASN A 24 -19.33 17.91 0.21
CA ASN A 24 -18.57 17.14 -0.77
C ASN A 24 -18.57 15.64 -0.43
N THR A 25 -18.48 15.26 0.84
CA THR A 25 -18.60 13.85 1.27
C THR A 25 -19.98 13.26 0.97
N LYS A 26 -21.04 14.05 1.05
CA LYS A 26 -22.40 13.63 0.69
C LYS A 26 -22.64 13.56 -0.82
N ASN A 27 -21.97 14.42 -1.60
CA ASN A 27 -22.10 14.46 -3.06
C ASN A 27 -21.33 13.32 -3.74
N ILE A 28 -20.24 12.81 -3.15
CA ILE A 28 -19.50 11.62 -3.63
C ILE A 28 -20.42 10.39 -3.75
N THR A 29 -21.52 10.34 -2.98
CA THR A 29 -22.52 9.26 -3.08
C THR A 29 -23.59 9.51 -4.15
N LYS A 30 -23.66 10.70 -4.77
CA LYS A 30 -24.76 11.11 -5.66
C LYS A 30 -24.37 11.32 -7.14
N GLY A 31 -23.25 10.81 -7.59
CA GLY A 31 -22.91 10.88 -9.02
C GLY A 31 -22.27 12.20 -9.45
N ASN A 32 -21.38 12.10 -10.40
CA ASN A 32 -20.50 13.15 -10.90
C ASN A 32 -21.27 14.36 -11.43
N ASP A 33 -21.19 15.48 -10.75
CA ASP A 33 -21.32 16.78 -11.39
C ASP A 33 -19.97 17.11 -12.04
N ASP A 34 -19.96 17.32 -13.35
CA ASP A 34 -18.75 17.59 -14.18
C ASP A 34 -17.96 18.85 -13.77
N ASN A 35 -18.46 19.61 -12.81
CA ASN A 35 -17.89 20.89 -12.35
C ASN A 35 -17.11 20.80 -11.02
N GLU A 36 -17.09 19.67 -10.32
CA GLU A 36 -16.36 19.54 -9.06
C GLU A 36 -14.92 19.04 -9.26
N THR A 37 -13.98 19.65 -8.53
CA THR A 37 -12.60 19.15 -8.43
C THR A 37 -12.61 17.83 -7.66
N THR A 38 -12.14 16.76 -8.28
CA THR A 38 -12.03 15.46 -7.60
C THR A 38 -10.69 15.35 -6.89
N GLU A 39 -10.74 14.89 -5.61
CA GLU A 39 -9.55 14.56 -4.85
C GLU A 39 -9.29 13.05 -4.94
N SER A 40 -8.08 12.67 -5.28
CA SER A 40 -7.66 11.27 -5.34
C SER A 40 -6.44 11.03 -4.46
N HIS A 41 -6.37 9.86 -3.83
CA HIS A 41 -5.28 9.48 -2.96
C HIS A 41 -4.53 8.28 -3.52
N VAL A 42 -3.21 8.36 -3.58
CA VAL A 42 -2.34 7.26 -4.03
C VAL A 42 -1.33 6.95 -2.95
N LEU A 43 -1.32 5.70 -2.49
CA LEU A 43 -0.33 5.21 -1.52
C LEU A 43 0.68 4.32 -2.21
N PHE A 44 1.94 4.73 -2.22
CA PHE A 44 3.08 3.91 -2.62
C PHE A 44 3.66 3.20 -1.39
N CYS A 45 3.70 1.87 -1.44
CA CYS A 45 4.30 1.03 -0.40
C CYS A 45 5.20 -0.05 -1.04
N GLY A 46 6.03 -0.72 -0.25
CA GLY A 46 6.95 -1.75 -0.77
C GLY A 46 8.22 -1.85 0.07
N SER A 47 9.18 -2.68 -0.39
CA SER A 47 10.46 -2.84 0.30
C SER A 47 11.30 -1.55 0.28
N LYS A 48 12.29 -1.49 1.17
CA LYS A 48 13.32 -0.43 1.14
C LYS A 48 14.06 -0.52 -0.19
N ASP A 49 14.43 0.63 -0.75
CA ASP A 49 15.18 0.75 -2.00
C ASP A 49 14.54 0.09 -3.25
N SER A 50 13.24 -0.21 -3.18
CA SER A 50 12.48 -0.75 -4.32
C SER A 50 12.20 0.27 -5.44
N GLY A 51 12.66 1.53 -5.30
CA GLY A 51 12.50 2.57 -6.31
C GLY A 51 11.16 3.32 -6.25
N LYS A 52 10.45 3.30 -5.10
CA LYS A 52 9.19 4.04 -4.89
C LYS A 52 9.33 5.51 -5.21
N THR A 53 10.28 6.19 -4.57
CA THR A 53 10.55 7.64 -4.76
C THR A 53 10.84 7.96 -6.22
N THR A 54 11.62 7.13 -6.90
CA THR A 54 11.92 7.30 -8.34
C THR A 54 10.67 7.19 -9.21
N ILE A 55 9.79 6.22 -8.91
CA ILE A 55 8.52 6.06 -9.63
C ILE A 55 7.63 7.28 -9.39
N ILE A 56 7.54 7.75 -8.14
CA ILE A 56 6.76 8.93 -7.78
C ILE A 56 7.27 10.17 -8.52
N GLN A 57 8.59 10.42 -8.52
CA GLN A 57 9.18 11.55 -9.22
C GLN A 57 8.88 11.51 -10.73
N LYS A 58 9.00 10.33 -11.35
CA LYS A 58 8.64 10.18 -12.78
C LYS A 58 7.14 10.33 -13.01
N PHE A 59 6.31 9.94 -12.07
CA PHE A 59 4.86 10.10 -12.14
C PHE A 59 4.44 11.57 -12.07
N ILE A 60 5.03 12.35 -11.15
CA ILE A 60 4.73 13.78 -10.97
C ILE A 60 5.59 14.72 -11.84
N GLU A 61 6.47 14.17 -12.71
CA GLU A 61 7.39 14.91 -13.59
C GLU A 61 8.35 15.85 -12.84
N LYS A 62 8.84 15.43 -11.69
CA LYS A 62 9.92 16.13 -10.97
C LYS A 62 11.26 15.46 -11.24
N ASP A 63 12.28 16.26 -11.50
CA ASP A 63 13.67 15.81 -11.68
C ASP A 63 14.54 16.18 -10.47
N ASP A 64 13.96 16.18 -9.28
CA ASP A 64 14.70 16.41 -8.04
C ASP A 64 15.61 15.23 -7.71
N SER A 65 16.70 15.49 -6.96
CA SER A 65 17.54 14.42 -6.45
C SER A 65 16.75 13.50 -5.52
N VAL A 66 16.83 12.19 -5.76
CA VAL A 66 16.15 11.19 -4.93
C VAL A 66 16.74 11.19 -3.54
N LYS A 67 15.94 11.54 -2.53
CA LYS A 67 16.30 11.43 -1.12
C LYS A 67 15.64 10.20 -0.51
N PRO A 68 16.31 9.48 0.40
CA PRO A 68 15.71 8.32 1.05
C PRO A 68 14.54 8.75 1.95
N THR A 69 13.41 8.05 1.83
CA THR A 69 12.23 8.28 2.66
C THR A 69 12.41 7.61 4.02
N VAL A 70 12.37 8.41 5.09
CA VAL A 70 12.63 7.93 6.46
C VAL A 70 11.46 7.13 7.03
N ALA A 71 10.26 7.66 6.87
CA ALA A 71 9.05 7.09 7.46
C ALA A 71 7.84 7.21 6.52
N LEU A 72 7.35 8.41 6.33
CA LEU A 72 6.23 8.74 5.46
C LEU A 72 6.54 10.06 4.77
N ASP A 73 6.46 10.07 3.44
CA ASP A 73 6.54 11.29 2.64
C ASP A 73 5.21 11.58 1.98
N TYR A 74 4.94 12.85 1.76
CA TYR A 74 3.69 13.32 1.19
C TYR A 74 3.94 14.42 0.17
N CYS A 75 3.32 14.28 -0.97
CA CYS A 75 3.26 15.35 -1.97
C CYS A 75 1.87 15.46 -2.59
N ILE A 76 1.58 16.66 -3.08
CA ILE A 76 0.33 16.98 -3.74
C ILE A 76 0.64 17.57 -5.12
N PHE A 77 -0.15 17.22 -6.12
CA PHE A 77 -0.07 17.87 -7.42
C PHE A 77 -1.46 18.03 -8.04
N ARG A 78 -1.56 19.02 -8.92
CA ARG A 78 -2.78 19.31 -9.66
C ARG A 78 -2.63 18.80 -11.08
N ARG A 79 -3.66 18.14 -11.57
CA ARG A 79 -3.69 17.55 -12.89
C ARG A 79 -4.84 18.11 -13.70
N ALA A 80 -4.59 18.42 -15.00
CA ALA A 80 -5.64 18.79 -15.92
C ALA A 80 -6.50 17.55 -16.27
N ARG A 81 -7.81 17.70 -16.21
CA ARG A 81 -8.77 16.66 -16.63
C ARG A 81 -8.75 16.56 -18.16
N GLN A 82 -8.53 15.37 -18.71
CA GLN A 82 -8.34 15.20 -20.17
C GLN A 82 -9.58 15.49 -21.03
N ASN A 83 -10.79 15.48 -20.47
CA ASN A 83 -12.04 15.57 -21.22
C ASN A 83 -12.98 16.71 -20.77
N SER A 84 -12.52 17.65 -19.95
CA SER A 84 -13.36 18.76 -19.52
C SER A 84 -13.06 20.04 -20.30
N THR A 85 -14.10 20.68 -20.80
CA THR A 85 -14.06 22.03 -21.38
C THR A 85 -13.82 23.11 -20.32
N THR A 86 -13.87 22.73 -19.02
CA THR A 86 -13.65 23.59 -17.87
C THR A 86 -12.21 23.48 -17.39
N SER A 87 -11.62 24.58 -16.92
CA SER A 87 -10.25 24.65 -16.40
C SER A 87 -10.07 23.97 -15.05
N ASN A 88 -11.00 23.11 -14.62
CA ASN A 88 -10.96 22.42 -13.36
C ASN A 88 -9.83 21.37 -13.35
N ARG A 89 -9.02 21.38 -12.29
CA ARG A 89 -7.89 20.49 -12.11
C ARG A 89 -8.18 19.53 -10.96
N ASP A 90 -8.01 18.25 -11.21
CA ASP A 90 -8.08 17.24 -10.16
C ASP A 90 -6.87 17.37 -9.23
N ILE A 91 -7.09 17.14 -7.94
CA ILE A 91 -6.06 17.16 -6.92
C ILE A 91 -5.66 15.70 -6.61
N VAL A 92 -4.37 15.40 -6.69
CA VAL A 92 -3.86 14.07 -6.39
C VAL A 92 -2.91 14.15 -5.20
N HIS A 93 -3.28 13.44 -4.14
CA HIS A 93 -2.49 13.27 -2.92
C HIS A 93 -1.64 12.01 -3.05
N VAL A 94 -0.33 12.14 -3.05
CA VAL A 94 0.60 11.02 -3.15
C VAL A 94 1.31 10.83 -1.84
N TRP A 95 1.24 9.62 -1.31
CA TRP A 95 1.88 9.19 -0.09
C TRP A 95 2.94 8.14 -0.40
N GLU A 96 4.13 8.30 0.13
CA GLU A 96 5.18 7.30 0.08
C GLU A 96 5.46 6.74 1.47
N LEU A 97 5.18 5.45 1.65
CA LEU A 97 5.57 4.74 2.86
C LEU A 97 6.99 4.21 2.72
N ALA A 98 7.87 4.56 3.67
CA ALA A 98 9.21 3.99 3.72
C ALA A 98 9.14 2.46 3.82
N GLY A 99 10.16 1.77 3.28
CA GLY A 99 10.23 0.32 3.39
C GLY A 99 10.48 -0.12 4.83
N GLY A 100 9.83 -1.23 5.20
CA GLY A 100 10.10 -1.86 6.47
C GLY A 100 8.85 -2.14 7.34
N SER A 101 8.94 -3.10 8.28
CA SER A 101 7.81 -3.47 9.15
C SER A 101 7.53 -2.43 10.24
N SER A 102 8.53 -1.61 10.61
CA SER A 102 8.35 -0.53 11.58
C SER A 102 7.41 0.57 11.08
N THR A 103 7.42 0.83 9.78
CA THR A 103 6.62 1.87 9.14
C THR A 103 5.22 1.40 8.74
N VAL A 104 4.96 0.11 8.73
CA VAL A 104 3.67 -0.46 8.28
C VAL A 104 2.49 0.07 9.09
N LYS A 105 2.67 0.35 10.39
CA LYS A 105 1.63 0.96 11.23
C LYS A 105 1.22 2.37 10.78
N MET A 106 2.07 3.06 10.00
CA MET A 106 1.74 4.38 9.46
C MET A 106 0.67 4.34 8.37
N ILE A 107 0.34 3.16 7.85
CA ILE A 107 -0.81 2.94 6.97
C ILE A 107 -2.10 3.48 7.61
N ASP A 108 -2.20 3.43 8.94
CA ASP A 108 -3.36 3.92 9.68
C ASP A 108 -3.56 5.45 9.55
N ILE A 109 -2.48 6.19 9.32
CA ILE A 109 -2.52 7.64 9.10
C ILE A 109 -3.08 7.96 7.71
N ILE A 110 -2.81 7.10 6.73
CA ILE A 110 -3.11 7.33 5.32
C ILE A 110 -4.50 6.83 4.96
N ILE A 111 -4.84 5.60 5.36
CA ILE A 111 -6.13 4.98 5.05
C ILE A 111 -7.14 5.42 6.11
N LYS A 112 -8.03 6.32 5.72
CA LYS A 112 -9.05 6.94 6.59
C LYS A 112 -10.46 6.75 6.01
N PRO A 113 -11.50 6.91 6.83
CA PRO A 113 -12.88 6.91 6.36
C PRO A 113 -13.14 7.91 5.21
N ASP A 114 -12.51 9.07 5.27
CA ASP A 114 -12.74 10.18 4.32
C ASP A 114 -12.21 9.89 2.92
N ASN A 115 -11.16 9.07 2.77
CA ASN A 115 -10.45 8.89 1.50
C ASN A 115 -10.55 7.49 0.90
N ILE A 116 -11.13 6.52 1.59
CA ILE A 116 -11.12 5.11 1.16
C ILE A 116 -11.77 4.88 -0.21
N LEU A 117 -12.77 5.70 -0.57
CA LEU A 117 -13.47 5.60 -1.85
C LEU A 117 -12.64 6.07 -3.05
N MET A 118 -11.67 6.96 -2.81
CA MET A 118 -10.79 7.57 -3.81
C MET A 118 -9.34 7.13 -3.65
N LEU A 119 -9.10 6.07 -2.87
CA LEU A 119 -7.77 5.54 -2.60
C LEU A 119 -7.36 4.52 -3.66
N THR A 120 -6.13 4.66 -4.15
CA THR A 120 -5.43 3.67 -4.98
C THR A 120 -4.13 3.26 -4.30
N LEU A 121 -3.87 1.98 -4.26
CA LEU A 121 -2.66 1.41 -3.67
C LEU A 121 -1.68 0.99 -4.76
N VAL A 122 -0.42 1.38 -4.63
CA VAL A 122 0.67 1.00 -5.53
C VAL A 122 1.74 0.31 -4.69
N MET A 123 1.85 -1.01 -4.86
CA MET A 123 2.84 -1.83 -4.17
C MET A 123 4.04 -2.04 -5.08
N VAL A 124 5.19 -1.50 -4.70
CA VAL A 124 6.43 -1.61 -5.46
C VAL A 124 7.30 -2.73 -4.90
N LEU A 125 7.52 -3.75 -5.70
CA LEU A 125 8.32 -4.94 -5.38
C LEU A 125 9.61 -4.93 -6.18
N ASP A 126 10.72 -5.13 -5.50
CA ASP A 126 12.05 -5.17 -6.12
C ASP A 126 12.29 -6.52 -6.78
N LEU A 127 12.26 -6.56 -8.12
CA LEU A 127 12.51 -7.78 -8.87
C LEU A 127 13.98 -8.22 -8.85
N SER A 128 14.90 -7.34 -8.46
CA SER A 128 16.33 -7.71 -8.33
C SER A 128 16.60 -8.58 -7.10
N ASN A 129 15.70 -8.54 -6.09
CA ASN A 129 15.77 -9.36 -4.89
C ASN A 129 14.51 -10.23 -4.72
N PRO A 130 14.37 -11.32 -5.48
CA PRO A 130 13.16 -12.15 -5.43
C PRO A 130 12.91 -12.80 -4.07
N ALA A 131 13.93 -13.03 -3.27
CA ALA A 131 13.79 -13.69 -1.96
C ALA A 131 12.88 -12.91 -0.99
N GLU A 132 12.83 -11.58 -1.07
CA GLU A 132 12.01 -10.73 -0.21
C GLU A 132 10.58 -10.53 -0.72
N ILE A 133 10.32 -10.75 -2.02
CA ILE A 133 9.04 -10.41 -2.66
C ILE A 133 7.85 -11.02 -1.93
N TRP A 134 7.91 -12.33 -1.63
CA TRP A 134 6.79 -13.02 -0.99
C TRP A 134 6.49 -12.47 0.40
N GLN A 135 7.52 -12.25 1.20
CA GLN A 135 7.34 -11.78 2.57
C GLN A 135 6.86 -10.33 2.63
N VAL A 136 7.46 -9.45 1.84
CA VAL A 136 7.07 -8.03 1.79
C VAL A 136 5.61 -7.88 1.40
N GLN A 137 5.19 -8.52 0.30
CA GLN A 137 3.80 -8.43 -0.15
C GLN A 137 2.83 -9.02 0.87
N HIS A 138 3.17 -10.15 1.51
CA HIS A 138 2.29 -10.79 2.48
C HIS A 138 2.04 -9.91 3.71
N VAL A 139 3.10 -9.32 4.26
CA VAL A 139 3.00 -8.41 5.41
C VAL A 139 2.19 -7.18 5.05
N LEU A 140 2.50 -6.52 3.93
CA LEU A 140 1.81 -5.31 3.50
C LEU A 140 0.33 -5.56 3.19
N ILE A 141 -0.01 -6.59 2.43
CA ILE A 141 -1.40 -6.92 2.08
C ILE A 141 -2.20 -7.26 3.34
N SER A 142 -1.63 -8.01 4.27
CA SER A 142 -2.30 -8.38 5.52
C SER A 142 -2.64 -7.15 6.35
N GLN A 143 -1.69 -6.24 6.53
CA GLN A 143 -1.91 -5.00 7.29
C GLN A 143 -2.90 -4.05 6.60
N ILE A 144 -2.79 -3.90 5.28
CA ILE A 144 -3.73 -3.10 4.49
C ILE A 144 -5.15 -3.67 4.60
N LYS A 145 -5.33 -4.98 4.46
CA LYS A 145 -6.63 -5.65 4.62
C LYS A 145 -7.21 -5.40 6.01
N GLN A 146 -6.39 -5.53 7.04
CA GLN A 146 -6.81 -5.28 8.42
C GLN A 146 -7.25 -3.82 8.62
N ARG A 147 -6.47 -2.87 8.11
CA ARG A 147 -6.82 -1.44 8.22
C ARG A 147 -8.11 -1.10 7.46
N ILE A 148 -8.25 -1.58 6.23
CA ILE A 148 -9.47 -1.39 5.44
C ILE A 148 -10.69 -1.94 6.17
N LYS A 149 -10.58 -3.13 6.78
CA LYS A 149 -11.66 -3.73 7.56
C LYS A 149 -12.06 -2.85 8.75
N ASN A 150 -11.07 -2.30 9.48
CA ASN A 150 -11.32 -1.39 10.59
C ASN A 150 -12.05 -0.13 10.13
N VAL A 151 -11.57 0.50 9.04
CA VAL A 151 -12.18 1.71 8.47
C VAL A 151 -13.62 1.44 7.99
N ILE A 152 -13.88 0.30 7.37
CA ILE A 152 -15.24 -0.09 6.96
C ILE A 152 -16.14 -0.28 8.17
N THR A 153 -15.64 -0.88 9.24
CA THR A 153 -16.40 -1.03 10.49
C THR A 153 -16.75 0.32 11.12
N GLU A 154 -15.86 1.30 11.03
CA GLU A 154 -16.13 2.68 11.45
C GLU A 154 -17.20 3.34 10.56
N LEU A 155 -17.06 3.23 9.24
CA LEU A 155 -18.01 3.80 8.27
C LEU A 155 -19.38 3.13 8.31
N ALA A 156 -19.46 1.83 8.60
CA ALA A 156 -20.71 1.10 8.69
C ALA A 156 -21.63 1.61 9.79
N LYS A 157 -21.08 2.27 10.83
CA LYS A 157 -21.85 2.94 11.88
C LYS A 157 -22.63 4.15 11.35
N VAL A 158 -22.12 4.79 10.27
CA VAL A 158 -22.74 5.97 9.66
C VAL A 158 -23.54 5.58 8.40
N ASN A 159 -23.03 4.65 7.61
CA ASN A 159 -23.64 4.19 6.37
C ASN A 159 -23.47 2.66 6.24
N SER A 160 -24.54 1.92 6.53
CA SER A 160 -24.57 0.45 6.49
C SER A 160 -24.33 -0.14 5.08
N ASN A 161 -24.47 0.65 4.01
CA ASN A 161 -24.34 0.16 2.64
C ASN A 161 -22.91 0.31 2.07
N ILE A 162 -22.00 0.95 2.79
CA ILE A 162 -20.64 1.24 2.30
C ILE A 162 -19.84 -0.04 1.97
N GLU A 163 -19.95 -1.06 2.80
CA GLU A 163 -19.28 -2.34 2.58
C GLU A 163 -19.79 -3.04 1.31
N LYS A 164 -21.10 -3.03 1.10
CA LYS A 164 -21.71 -3.60 -0.12
C LYS A 164 -21.23 -2.85 -1.35
N LEU A 165 -21.19 -1.52 -1.31
CA LEU A 165 -20.72 -0.67 -2.40
C LEU A 165 -19.26 -0.95 -2.77
N LEU A 166 -18.37 -1.01 -1.78
CA LEU A 166 -16.95 -1.29 -1.99
C LEU A 166 -16.74 -2.72 -2.51
N THR A 167 -17.49 -3.69 -1.97
CA THR A 167 -17.46 -5.08 -2.42
C THR A 167 -17.93 -5.19 -3.87
N GLN A 168 -19.03 -4.55 -4.21
CA GLN A 168 -19.52 -4.52 -5.59
C GLN A 168 -18.47 -3.92 -6.54
N LYS A 169 -17.92 -2.75 -6.23
CA LYS A 169 -16.85 -2.12 -7.02
C LYS A 169 -15.62 -3.03 -7.16
N ALA A 170 -15.26 -3.77 -6.11
CA ALA A 170 -14.13 -4.71 -6.16
C ALA A 170 -14.40 -5.88 -7.12
N PHE A 171 -15.61 -6.45 -7.10
CA PHE A 171 -16.00 -7.52 -8.03
C PHE A 171 -16.19 -7.02 -9.46
N GLU A 172 -16.73 -5.83 -9.67
CA GLU A 172 -16.81 -5.20 -10.99
C GLU A 172 -15.43 -5.02 -11.62
N ARG A 173 -14.42 -4.68 -10.78
CA ARG A 173 -13.03 -4.50 -11.22
C ARG A 173 -12.39 -5.78 -11.75
N ILE A 174 -12.69 -6.94 -11.17
CA ILE A 174 -12.14 -8.24 -11.59
C ILE A 174 -13.02 -8.99 -12.59
N GLY A 175 -14.25 -8.50 -12.86
CA GLY A 175 -15.23 -9.16 -13.71
C GLY A 175 -16.04 -10.24 -12.98
N PHE A 176 -17.36 -10.23 -13.14
CA PHE A 176 -18.29 -11.13 -12.46
C PHE A 176 -18.20 -12.61 -12.88
N GLN A 177 -17.44 -12.94 -13.92
CA GLN A 177 -17.41 -14.30 -14.51
C GLN A 177 -16.31 -15.21 -13.97
N ASN A 178 -15.60 -14.83 -12.90
CA ASN A 178 -14.54 -15.67 -12.36
C ASN A 178 -15.12 -16.91 -11.67
N LYS A 179 -14.83 -18.07 -12.25
CA LYS A 179 -15.22 -19.40 -11.73
C LYS A 179 -14.62 -19.73 -10.36
N ASP A 180 -13.58 -18.99 -9.94
CA ASP A 180 -12.74 -19.29 -8.79
C ASP A 180 -13.07 -18.44 -7.55
N ASN A 181 -14.31 -17.96 -7.41
CA ASN A 181 -14.77 -17.04 -6.35
C ASN A 181 -14.43 -17.46 -4.90
N LYS A 182 -14.10 -18.74 -4.67
CA LYS A 182 -13.74 -19.25 -3.33
C LYS A 182 -12.32 -18.90 -2.90
N LEU A 183 -11.40 -18.71 -3.86
CA LEU A 183 -9.98 -18.43 -3.62
C LEU A 183 -9.64 -16.93 -3.76
N VAL A 184 -10.48 -16.20 -4.47
CA VAL A 184 -10.26 -14.78 -4.75
C VAL A 184 -10.90 -13.95 -3.64
N SER A 185 -10.06 -13.27 -2.88
CA SER A 185 -10.46 -12.27 -1.87
C SER A 185 -9.96 -10.90 -2.30
N PRO A 186 -10.67 -10.21 -3.22
CA PRO A 186 -10.19 -8.98 -3.80
C PRO A 186 -10.07 -7.89 -2.73
N LEU A 187 -9.03 -7.09 -2.84
CA LEU A 187 -8.89 -5.92 -2.00
C LEU A 187 -9.99 -4.92 -2.37
N LEU A 188 -10.66 -4.34 -1.38
CA LEU A 188 -11.82 -3.47 -1.62
C LEU A 188 -11.43 -2.13 -2.29
N VAL A 189 -10.16 -1.75 -2.18
CA VAL A 189 -9.56 -0.62 -2.92
C VAL A 189 -8.69 -1.13 -4.07
N PRO A 190 -8.52 -0.38 -5.17
CA PRO A 190 -7.65 -0.77 -6.27
C PRO A 190 -6.21 -0.99 -5.80
N LEU A 191 -5.61 -2.13 -6.16
CA LEU A 191 -4.22 -2.47 -5.89
C LEU A 191 -3.46 -2.68 -7.21
N VAL A 192 -2.36 -1.94 -7.39
CA VAL A 192 -1.43 -2.12 -8.49
C VAL A 192 -0.12 -2.65 -7.94
N ILE A 193 0.33 -3.78 -8.44
CA ILE A 193 1.64 -4.35 -8.11
C ILE A 193 2.62 -3.94 -9.21
N VAL A 194 3.64 -3.18 -8.83
CA VAL A 194 4.70 -2.73 -9.72
C VAL A 194 5.96 -3.52 -9.45
N GLY A 195 6.39 -4.33 -10.41
CA GLY A 195 7.70 -4.99 -10.36
C GLY A 195 8.77 -4.04 -10.87
N SER A 196 9.59 -3.50 -9.99
CA SER A 196 10.65 -2.55 -10.32
C SER A 196 11.97 -3.23 -10.70
N LYS A 197 12.91 -2.46 -11.24
CA LYS A 197 14.26 -2.92 -11.64
C LYS A 197 14.22 -4.08 -12.65
N TYR A 198 13.29 -4.02 -13.59
CA TYR A 198 13.11 -5.05 -14.60
C TYR A 198 14.39 -5.35 -15.40
N GLU A 199 15.25 -4.37 -15.62
CA GLU A 199 16.54 -4.53 -16.28
C GLU A 199 17.47 -5.53 -15.56
N GLN A 200 17.42 -5.60 -14.24
CA GLN A 200 18.19 -6.57 -13.46
C GLN A 200 17.50 -7.94 -13.46
N PHE A 201 16.17 -7.94 -13.41
CA PHE A 201 15.39 -9.16 -13.50
C PHE A 201 15.62 -9.94 -14.80
N GLN A 202 15.79 -9.25 -15.92
CA GLN A 202 16.08 -9.88 -17.21
C GLN A 202 17.38 -10.69 -17.23
N LEU A 203 18.35 -10.36 -16.37
CA LEU A 203 19.63 -11.06 -16.26
C LEU A 203 19.52 -12.38 -15.50
N MET A 204 18.39 -12.65 -14.85
CA MET A 204 18.17 -13.91 -14.13
C MET A 204 17.91 -15.06 -15.09
N THR A 205 18.14 -16.29 -14.61
CA THR A 205 17.82 -17.52 -15.36
C THR A 205 16.32 -17.58 -15.69
N SER A 206 15.99 -18.23 -16.79
CA SER A 206 14.60 -18.35 -17.26
C SER A 206 13.68 -18.98 -16.19
N GLU A 207 14.18 -19.98 -15.47
CA GLU A 207 13.44 -20.65 -14.39
C GLU A 207 13.10 -19.71 -13.23
N LYS A 208 14.07 -18.89 -12.79
CA LYS A 208 13.84 -17.88 -11.75
C LYS A 208 12.83 -16.86 -12.20
N ARG A 209 12.95 -16.36 -13.43
CA ARG A 209 11.99 -15.42 -13.99
C ARG A 209 10.58 -16.01 -14.07
N GLN A 210 10.46 -17.25 -14.50
CA GLN A 210 9.18 -17.95 -14.58
C GLN A 210 8.53 -18.09 -13.21
N MET A 211 9.31 -18.49 -12.20
CA MET A 211 8.80 -18.64 -10.84
C MET A 211 8.29 -17.32 -10.27
N VAL A 212 9.05 -16.24 -10.42
CA VAL A 212 8.63 -14.90 -9.95
C VAL A 212 7.37 -14.42 -10.69
N CYS A 213 7.32 -14.55 -12.01
CA CYS A 213 6.15 -14.15 -12.79
C CYS A 213 4.90 -14.92 -12.40
N LYS A 214 4.98 -16.25 -12.23
CA LYS A 214 3.85 -17.07 -11.81
C LYS A 214 3.40 -16.71 -10.38
N ALA A 215 4.34 -16.55 -9.45
CA ALA A 215 4.03 -16.17 -8.08
C ALA A 215 3.36 -14.80 -8.00
N LEU A 216 3.86 -13.80 -8.71
CA LEU A 216 3.26 -12.47 -8.76
C LEU A 216 1.86 -12.50 -9.37
N ARG A 217 1.66 -13.26 -10.45
CA ARG A 217 0.33 -13.45 -11.06
C ARG A 217 -0.64 -14.10 -10.06
N PHE A 218 -0.22 -15.12 -9.33
CA PHE A 218 -1.03 -15.76 -8.31
C PHE A 218 -1.41 -14.78 -7.18
N ILE A 219 -0.43 -13.99 -6.69
CA ILE A 219 -0.67 -12.96 -5.66
C ILE A 219 -1.66 -11.90 -6.17
N ALA A 220 -1.47 -11.42 -7.39
CA ALA A 220 -2.35 -10.43 -7.98
C ALA A 220 -3.76 -10.96 -8.20
N TYR A 221 -3.87 -12.17 -8.74
CA TYR A 221 -5.16 -12.82 -8.98
C TYR A 221 -5.96 -13.01 -7.69
N THR A 222 -5.34 -13.56 -6.64
CA THR A 222 -6.02 -13.81 -5.36
C THR A 222 -6.46 -12.55 -4.64
N ASN A 223 -5.79 -11.42 -4.89
CA ASN A 223 -6.10 -10.12 -4.28
C ASN A 223 -6.84 -9.15 -5.22
N GLY A 224 -7.18 -9.58 -6.44
CA GLY A 224 -7.85 -8.74 -7.43
C GLY A 224 -7.03 -7.52 -7.84
N ALA A 225 -5.71 -7.69 -7.99
CA ALA A 225 -4.74 -6.64 -8.32
C ALA A 225 -4.36 -6.66 -9.80
N CYS A 226 -3.82 -5.54 -10.28
CA CYS A 226 -3.14 -5.42 -11.56
C CYS A 226 -1.63 -5.57 -11.36
N ILE A 227 -0.90 -6.10 -12.36
CA ILE A 227 0.56 -6.16 -12.36
C ILE A 227 1.12 -5.36 -13.52
N GLN A 228 2.18 -4.61 -13.25
CA GLN A 228 2.97 -3.97 -14.30
C GLN A 228 4.45 -3.95 -13.93
N PHE A 229 5.31 -4.42 -14.84
CA PHE A 229 6.75 -4.32 -14.66
C PHE A 229 7.25 -2.95 -15.10
N PHE A 230 8.26 -2.46 -14.38
CA PHE A 230 8.80 -1.12 -14.52
C PHE A 230 10.34 -1.14 -14.54
N SER A 231 10.92 -0.27 -15.36
CA SER A 231 12.35 0.03 -15.39
C SER A 231 12.55 1.50 -15.71
N THR A 232 13.48 2.14 -15.03
CA THR A 232 13.91 3.51 -15.34
C THR A 232 14.77 3.58 -16.58
N LYS A 233 15.44 2.49 -16.95
CA LYS A 233 16.34 2.40 -18.10
C LYS A 233 15.60 2.16 -19.41
N THR A 234 14.33 1.77 -19.35
CA THR A 234 13.50 1.49 -20.51
C THR A 234 12.40 2.55 -20.61
N GLU A 235 12.59 3.55 -21.46
CA GLU A 235 11.66 4.70 -21.60
C GLU A 235 10.21 4.29 -21.85
N GLY A 236 9.98 3.28 -22.69
CA GLY A 236 8.63 2.80 -22.98
C GLY A 236 7.88 2.25 -21.76
N LEU A 237 8.57 1.70 -20.75
CA LEU A 237 7.94 1.19 -19.53
C LEU A 237 7.55 2.33 -18.58
N ASN A 238 8.37 3.36 -18.50
CA ASN A 238 8.06 4.55 -17.69
C ASN A 238 6.79 5.23 -18.21
N GLY A 239 6.72 5.52 -19.51
CA GLY A 239 5.54 6.12 -20.13
C GLY A 239 4.26 5.29 -19.95
N LYS A 240 4.38 3.96 -20.08
CA LYS A 240 3.23 3.04 -19.87
C LYS A 240 2.72 3.08 -18.43
N LEU A 241 3.61 2.99 -17.43
CA LEU A 241 3.21 3.04 -16.02
C LEU A 241 2.56 4.39 -15.68
N LYS A 242 3.16 5.50 -16.12
CA LYS A 242 2.60 6.82 -15.91
C LYS A 242 1.22 6.98 -16.54
N SER A 243 1.06 6.57 -17.80
CA SER A 243 -0.23 6.60 -18.49
C SER A 243 -1.26 5.74 -17.79
N PHE A 244 -0.89 4.54 -17.36
CA PHE A 244 -1.76 3.62 -16.63
C PHE A 244 -2.23 4.21 -15.29
N LEU A 245 -1.31 4.72 -14.45
CA LEU A 245 -1.68 5.35 -13.16
C LEU A 245 -2.56 6.57 -13.39
N ASN A 246 -2.25 7.35 -14.40
CA ASN A 246 -3.04 8.49 -14.79
C ASN A 246 -4.48 8.10 -15.17
N GLN A 247 -4.66 7.08 -15.98
CA GLN A 247 -5.98 6.59 -16.37
C GLN A 247 -6.75 6.02 -15.17
N LEU A 248 -6.08 5.24 -14.32
CA LEU A 248 -6.70 4.64 -13.14
C LEU A 248 -7.23 5.69 -12.16
N ILE A 249 -6.47 6.76 -11.96
CA ILE A 249 -6.83 7.84 -11.03
C ILE A 249 -7.95 8.74 -11.59
N SER A 250 -7.97 9.03 -12.91
CA SER A 250 -8.95 9.95 -13.49
C SER A 250 -10.24 9.32 -13.93
N ASN A 251 -10.11 8.25 -14.69
CA ASN A 251 -11.24 7.66 -15.43
C ASN A 251 -11.66 6.31 -14.85
N GLY A 252 -10.98 5.90 -13.77
CA GLY A 252 -11.17 4.56 -13.20
C GLY A 252 -10.78 3.47 -14.20
N LEU A 253 -11.42 2.32 -14.08
CA LEU A 253 -11.05 1.09 -14.79
C LEU A 253 -11.50 1.02 -16.25
N GLN A 254 -12.43 1.87 -16.67
CA GLN A 254 -13.08 1.73 -17.99
C GLN A 254 -12.15 2.05 -19.16
N SER A 255 -11.14 2.90 -18.94
CA SER A 255 -10.21 3.34 -19.99
C SER A 255 -8.92 2.53 -20.05
N ILE A 256 -8.74 1.55 -19.15
CA ILE A 256 -7.51 0.76 -19.06
C ILE A 256 -7.50 -0.34 -20.13
N SER A 257 -6.38 -0.45 -20.87
CA SER A 257 -6.19 -1.52 -21.84
C SER A 257 -6.27 -2.89 -21.17
N LYS A 258 -7.15 -3.76 -21.66
CA LYS A 258 -7.37 -5.12 -21.14
C LYS A 258 -6.51 -6.19 -21.84
N THR A 259 -5.51 -5.81 -22.62
CA THR A 259 -4.64 -6.76 -23.33
C THR A 259 -3.48 -7.18 -22.44
N PRO A 260 -3.49 -8.40 -21.85
CA PRO A 260 -2.41 -8.86 -20.99
C PRO A 260 -1.18 -9.27 -21.80
N SER A 261 0.01 -9.19 -21.19
CA SER A 261 1.26 -9.71 -21.71
C SER A 261 1.84 -10.70 -20.70
N PHE A 262 1.75 -11.99 -21.02
CA PHE A 262 2.21 -13.09 -20.13
C PHE A 262 3.60 -13.64 -20.53
N ASP A 263 4.21 -13.11 -21.59
CA ASP A 263 5.50 -13.56 -22.09
C ASP A 263 6.60 -13.27 -21.06
N ILE A 264 7.32 -14.30 -20.63
CA ILE A 264 8.41 -14.23 -19.64
C ILE A 264 9.58 -13.38 -20.14
N ASN A 265 9.75 -13.28 -21.47
CA ASN A 265 10.82 -12.52 -22.10
C ASN A 265 10.46 -11.05 -22.30
N LYS A 266 9.20 -10.68 -22.06
CA LYS A 266 8.70 -9.30 -22.12
C LYS A 266 8.31 -8.81 -20.73
N PRO A 267 8.24 -7.50 -20.54
CA PRO A 267 7.72 -6.95 -19.27
C PRO A 267 6.30 -7.43 -19.01
N LEU A 268 6.09 -8.05 -17.86
CA LEU A 268 4.79 -8.56 -17.45
C LEU A 268 3.80 -7.41 -17.30
N TYR A 269 2.63 -7.56 -17.92
CA TYR A 269 1.48 -6.67 -17.73
C TYR A 269 0.21 -7.49 -17.66
N VAL A 270 -0.46 -7.44 -16.53
CA VAL A 270 -1.71 -8.17 -16.31
C VAL A 270 -2.74 -7.19 -15.74
N PRO A 271 -3.69 -6.71 -16.54
CA PRO A 271 -4.77 -5.84 -16.09
C PRO A 271 -5.68 -6.55 -15.08
N PHE A 272 -6.50 -5.77 -14.39
CA PHE A 272 -7.49 -6.30 -13.46
C PHE A 272 -8.41 -7.32 -14.14
N GLY A 273 -8.57 -8.49 -13.51
CA GLY A 273 -9.49 -9.55 -13.97
C GLY A 273 -9.11 -10.26 -15.27
N CYS A 274 -7.92 -10.02 -15.81
CA CYS A 274 -7.47 -10.61 -17.08
C CYS A 274 -6.61 -11.87 -16.92
N ASP A 275 -6.60 -12.49 -15.74
CA ASP A 275 -5.87 -13.74 -15.47
C ASP A 275 -6.80 -14.84 -14.95
N SER A 276 -6.30 -16.09 -14.90
CA SER A 276 -7.02 -17.22 -14.32
C SER A 276 -6.06 -18.22 -13.68
N LEU A 277 -6.53 -19.01 -12.71
CA LEU A 277 -5.71 -20.04 -12.07
C LEU A 277 -5.24 -21.11 -13.06
N GLU A 278 -6.05 -21.40 -14.08
CA GLU A 278 -5.68 -22.33 -15.16
C GLU A 278 -4.48 -21.83 -15.96
N GLN A 279 -4.43 -20.52 -16.28
CA GLN A 279 -3.33 -19.89 -17.02
C GLN A 279 -2.06 -19.70 -16.18
N ILE A 280 -2.22 -19.45 -14.87
CA ILE A 280 -1.09 -19.34 -13.92
C ILE A 280 -0.46 -20.73 -13.75
N GLY A 281 -1.30 -21.76 -13.67
CA GLY A 281 -0.91 -23.15 -13.42
C GLY A 281 -0.55 -23.39 -11.95
N ALA A 282 -0.27 -24.66 -11.63
CA ALA A 282 0.18 -25.05 -10.29
C ALA A 282 1.63 -24.57 -10.02
N PRO A 283 1.99 -24.35 -8.74
CA PRO A 283 3.37 -24.13 -8.38
C PRO A 283 4.21 -25.38 -8.71
N PRO A 284 5.48 -25.25 -9.10
CA PRO A 284 6.37 -26.38 -9.37
C PRO A 284 6.73 -27.06 -8.05
N VAL A 285 5.93 -28.06 -7.67
CA VAL A 285 6.05 -28.77 -6.38
C VAL A 285 6.74 -30.10 -6.61
N SER A 286 7.64 -30.49 -5.71
CA SER A 286 8.18 -31.86 -5.70
C SER A 286 7.08 -32.85 -5.25
N PRO A 287 7.14 -34.12 -5.72
CA PRO A 287 6.17 -35.15 -5.29
C PRO A 287 6.05 -35.30 -3.77
N GLU A 288 7.15 -35.10 -3.04
CA GLU A 288 7.19 -35.16 -1.58
C GLU A 288 6.47 -33.99 -0.90
N GLN A 289 6.56 -32.78 -1.49
CA GLN A 289 5.83 -31.60 -1.03
C GLN A 289 4.34 -31.73 -1.34
N LEU A 290 3.98 -32.32 -2.48
CA LEU A 290 2.60 -32.58 -2.84
C LEU A 290 1.92 -33.55 -1.85
N ALA A 291 2.63 -34.59 -1.41
CA ALA A 291 2.13 -35.54 -0.43
C ALA A 291 1.88 -34.92 0.95
N ARG A 292 2.66 -33.92 1.35
CA ARG A 292 2.47 -33.15 2.60
C ARG A 292 1.39 -32.09 2.50
N SER A 293 1.03 -31.66 1.30
CA SER A 293 0.18 -30.49 1.04
C SER A 293 -1.32 -30.82 0.92
N THR A 294 -1.73 -32.06 1.08
CA THR A 294 -3.15 -32.48 0.99
C THR A 294 -4.07 -31.76 1.99
N GLN A 295 -3.53 -31.08 2.99
CA GLN A 295 -4.25 -30.28 3.98
C GLN A 295 -3.94 -28.77 3.92
N SER A 296 -3.02 -28.32 3.07
CA SER A 296 -2.57 -26.93 3.01
C SER A 296 -3.42 -26.11 2.06
N SER A 297 -3.62 -24.82 2.39
CA SER A 297 -4.27 -23.90 1.45
C SER A 297 -3.41 -23.67 0.21
N PRO A 298 -3.99 -23.36 -0.97
CA PRO A 298 -3.22 -23.04 -2.18
C PRO A 298 -2.21 -21.91 -1.96
N VAL A 299 -2.51 -20.96 -1.08
CA VAL A 299 -1.62 -19.84 -0.73
C VAL A 299 -0.39 -20.34 0.04
N ASP A 300 -0.59 -21.28 0.98
CA ASP A 300 0.54 -21.86 1.75
C ASP A 300 1.43 -22.71 0.86
N LEU A 301 0.84 -23.45 -0.07
CA LEU A 301 1.59 -24.24 -1.05
C LEU A 301 2.49 -23.34 -1.94
N TRP A 302 1.94 -22.24 -2.44
CA TRP A 302 2.72 -21.26 -3.21
C TRP A 302 3.83 -20.63 -2.38
N LYS A 303 3.54 -20.29 -1.12
CA LYS A 303 4.49 -19.72 -0.16
C LYS A 303 5.67 -20.64 0.07
N ASP A 304 5.40 -21.91 0.38
CA ASP A 304 6.44 -22.90 0.72
C ASP A 304 7.29 -23.22 -0.52
N THR A 305 6.66 -23.37 -1.68
CA THR A 305 7.37 -23.58 -2.95
C THR A 305 8.24 -22.37 -3.30
N TYR A 306 7.71 -21.15 -3.15
CA TYR A 306 8.46 -19.93 -3.44
C TYR A 306 9.67 -19.78 -2.50
N LYS A 307 9.49 -20.02 -1.20
CA LYS A 307 10.58 -19.99 -0.21
C LYS A 307 11.64 -21.06 -0.47
N ALA A 308 11.24 -22.25 -0.91
CA ALA A 308 12.18 -23.30 -1.28
C ALA A 308 13.01 -22.92 -2.51
N PHE A 309 12.41 -22.22 -3.46
CA PHE A 309 13.08 -21.76 -4.68
C PHE A 309 13.99 -20.54 -4.47
N PHE A 310 13.59 -19.65 -3.56
CA PHE A 310 14.32 -18.45 -3.14
C PHE A 310 14.53 -18.45 -1.64
N PRO A 311 15.50 -19.24 -1.14
CA PRO A 311 15.80 -19.25 0.30
C PRO A 311 16.31 -17.88 0.73
N THR A 312 15.71 -17.34 1.77
CA THR A 312 16.21 -16.12 2.42
C THR A 312 17.40 -16.49 3.30
N GLU A 313 18.57 -15.98 2.98
CA GLU A 313 19.82 -16.28 3.69
C GLU A 313 19.83 -15.89 5.17
N ASN A 314 18.91 -15.05 5.63
CA ASN A 314 18.72 -14.71 7.05
C ASN A 314 17.36 -14.07 7.27
N GLU A 315 16.50 -14.72 8.01
CA GLU A 315 15.29 -14.07 8.58
C GLU A 315 15.67 -12.89 9.51
N ASP A 316 16.90 -12.88 10.04
CA ASP A 316 17.43 -11.80 10.88
C ASP A 316 17.82 -10.52 10.10
N LYS A 317 18.12 -10.61 8.80
CA LYS A 317 18.38 -9.40 7.96
C LYS A 317 17.10 -8.64 7.58
N LEU A 318 15.95 -9.28 7.71
CA LEU A 318 14.64 -8.60 7.62
C LEU A 318 14.29 -7.90 8.94
N LYS A 319 15.07 -8.08 10.00
CA LYS A 319 15.06 -7.16 11.15
C LYS A 319 15.54 -5.81 10.62
N ILE A 320 14.57 -4.99 10.33
CA ILE A 320 14.68 -3.63 9.86
C ILE A 320 15.76 -2.94 10.68
N LEU A 321 16.80 -2.54 10.00
CA LEU A 321 17.73 -1.55 10.52
C LEU A 321 16.88 -0.37 11.00
N ASN A 322 16.84 -0.21 12.32
CA ASN A 322 16.14 0.91 12.93
C ASN A 322 16.64 2.19 12.26
N PRO A 323 15.79 2.97 11.57
CA PRO A 323 16.24 4.18 10.88
C PRO A 323 17.01 5.14 11.78
N ALA A 324 16.77 5.06 13.10
CA ALA A 324 17.47 5.84 14.09
C ALA A 324 18.94 5.43 14.28
N ILE A 325 19.38 4.30 13.72
CA ILE A 325 20.78 3.83 13.77
C ILE A 325 21.44 4.04 12.39
N ASP A 326 20.67 4.32 11.35
CA ASP A 326 21.19 4.53 10.01
C ASP A 326 21.92 5.88 9.93
N LYS A 327 23.21 5.83 9.56
CA LYS A 327 24.07 7.03 9.45
C LYS A 327 23.54 8.08 8.47
N ASN A 328 22.74 7.68 7.49
CA ASN A 328 22.13 8.60 6.52
C ASN A 328 21.08 9.53 7.16
N PHE A 329 20.55 9.16 8.33
CA PHE A 329 19.54 9.92 9.08
C PHE A 329 20.06 10.43 10.41
N SER A 330 21.39 10.44 10.64
CA SER A 330 21.99 10.95 11.87
C SER A 330 21.84 12.47 11.93
N ASP A 331 21.26 12.96 13.03
CA ASP A 331 21.25 14.36 13.41
C ASP A 331 21.88 14.47 14.79
N ILE A 332 23.03 15.14 14.87
CA ILE A 332 23.84 15.24 16.10
C ILE A 332 23.02 15.80 17.26
N THR A 333 22.11 16.73 17.01
CA THR A 333 21.28 17.37 18.04
C THR A 333 20.21 16.42 18.54
N ILE A 334 19.51 15.76 17.63
CA ILE A 334 18.45 14.79 17.94
C ILE A 334 19.05 13.56 18.62
N ASP A 335 20.19 13.05 18.13
CA ASP A 335 20.86 11.87 18.68
C ASP A 335 21.34 12.11 20.12
N LYS A 336 21.86 13.31 20.44
CA LYS A 336 22.21 13.70 21.81
C LYS A 336 20.98 13.77 22.72
N LEU A 337 19.88 14.36 22.27
CA LEU A 337 18.63 14.43 23.05
C LEU A 337 18.06 13.05 23.31
N ARG A 338 18.11 12.17 22.31
CA ARG A 338 17.70 10.78 22.44
C ARG A 338 18.53 10.05 23.49
N LEU A 339 19.87 10.15 23.41
CA LEU A 339 20.76 9.53 24.38
C LEU A 339 20.45 9.99 25.83
N LEU A 340 20.20 11.29 26.02
CA LEU A 340 19.78 11.85 27.31
C LEU A 340 18.47 11.24 27.81
N LYS A 341 17.49 11.10 26.93
CA LYS A 341 16.18 10.49 27.29
C LYS A 341 16.28 8.99 27.58
N ASP A 342 17.09 8.27 26.84
CA ASP A 342 17.37 6.85 27.11
C ASP A 342 18.05 6.67 28.49
N GLN A 343 19.00 7.52 28.83
CA GLN A 343 19.65 7.51 30.16
C GLN A 343 18.64 7.84 31.29
N GLU A 344 17.74 8.78 31.06
CA GLU A 344 16.68 9.14 32.00
C GLU A 344 15.71 7.95 32.21
N LEU A 345 15.31 7.29 31.13
CA LEU A 345 14.47 6.12 31.17
C LEU A 345 15.11 4.97 31.95
N ASP A 346 16.41 4.72 31.74
CA ASP A 346 17.15 3.70 32.48
C ASP A 346 17.24 4.01 33.98
N ARG A 347 17.37 5.28 34.35
CA ARG A 347 17.30 5.68 35.77
C ARG A 347 15.92 5.39 36.37
N TYR A 348 14.83 5.70 35.63
CA TYR A 348 13.47 5.40 36.08
C TYR A 348 13.25 3.90 36.24
N ARG A 349 13.67 3.09 35.28
CA ARG A 349 13.58 1.62 35.37
C ARG A 349 14.32 1.07 36.58
N LYS A 350 15.58 1.47 36.79
CA LYS A 350 16.38 1.06 37.95
C LYS A 350 15.77 1.50 39.27
N SER A 351 15.14 2.68 39.32
CA SER A 351 14.46 3.16 40.54
C SER A 351 13.17 2.37 40.80
N GLY A 352 12.40 2.03 39.76
CA GLY A 352 11.25 1.15 39.86
C GLY A 352 11.59 -0.24 40.39
N GLU A 353 12.60 -0.90 39.80
CA GLU A 353 13.08 -2.21 40.24
C GLU A 353 13.56 -2.22 41.69
N ARG A 354 14.17 -1.13 42.18
CA ARG A 354 14.57 -0.99 43.59
C ARG A 354 13.35 -0.92 44.50
N LYS A 355 12.35 -0.09 44.14
CA LYS A 355 11.10 0.02 44.91
C LYS A 355 10.34 -1.30 44.98
N ASP A 356 10.28 -2.02 43.87
CA ASP A 356 9.62 -3.33 43.81
C ASP A 356 10.33 -4.36 44.68
N LYS A 357 11.68 -4.39 44.68
CA LYS A 357 12.48 -5.25 45.55
C LYS A 357 12.29 -4.89 47.04
N GLU A 358 12.29 -3.59 47.39
CA GLU A 358 12.01 -3.13 48.75
C GLU A 358 10.62 -3.49 49.22
N ALA A 359 9.60 -3.32 48.35
CA ALA A 359 8.22 -3.72 48.63
C ALA A 359 8.09 -5.24 48.87
N GLN A 360 8.78 -6.06 48.04
CA GLN A 360 8.82 -7.51 48.23
C GLN A 360 9.55 -7.93 49.54
N LEU A 361 10.63 -7.22 49.89
CA LEU A 361 11.37 -7.49 51.11
C LEU A 361 10.48 -7.16 52.37
N ASN A 362 9.85 -6.00 52.36
CA ASN A 362 8.94 -5.58 53.41
C ASN A 362 7.73 -6.51 53.56
N ALA A 363 7.19 -6.99 52.44
CA ALA A 363 6.11 -7.98 52.47
C ALA A 363 6.54 -9.36 53.05
N ARG A 364 7.82 -9.72 52.95
CA ARG A 364 8.37 -10.93 53.56
C ARG A 364 8.64 -10.77 55.07
N VAL A 365 9.06 -9.60 55.50
CA VAL A 365 9.33 -9.29 56.93
C VAL A 365 8.05 -9.14 57.72
N GLY A 366 6.98 -8.60 57.14
CA GLY A 366 5.69 -8.43 57.77
C GLY A 366 4.86 -9.75 57.91
N LYS A 367 5.35 -10.88 57.41
CA LYS A 367 4.74 -12.22 57.55
C LYS A 367 5.44 -13.10 58.57
N LYS A 368 6.38 -12.62 59.34
CA LYS A 368 6.95 -13.25 60.54
C LYS A 368 6.34 -12.55 61.79
#